data_063260e4036f70476853de1e64a1522b
#
_entry.id   063260e4036f70476853de1e64a1522b
#
_cell.length_a   1.000
_cell.length_b   1.000
_cell.length_c   1.000
_cell.angle_alpha   90.00
_cell.angle_beta   90.00
_cell.angle_gamma   90.00
#
_symmetry.space_group_name_H-M   'P 1'
#
loop_
_entity.id
_entity.type
_entity.pdbx_description
1 polymer ?
#
loop_
_entity_poly.entity_id
_entity_poly.type
_entity_poly.pdbx_seq_one_letter_code
_entity_poly.pdbx_strand_id
1 'polypeptide(L)'
;MALSISDVPRVTVDVYLMNERARPAGDRHEYLDGLVYAMAGESEAHGTICMNLAAALVTQLRGGPCRAFSKDMRVRCGPHHPGTRAGFYAYPDLVVVCGERRYHDQERDVLLNPTVLIEVLSPSTETFDRGEKFDRYRTWLATLTDYVLVAQDRPIIDHSHRTATGHWEVETLAGEGAHLHLETIGCTVPLAEVYERIVFPQAEGI
;
A
#
# COMPACT_ATOMS: atom_id res chain seq x y z
N MET A 1 32.08 -9.52 2.05
CA MET A 1 32.12 -8.52 3.14
C MET A 1 30.71 -7.95 3.24
N ALA A 2 29.95 -8.32 4.26
CA ALA A 2 28.58 -7.82 4.44
C ALA A 2 28.70 -6.37 4.93
N LEU A 3 28.10 -5.43 4.20
CA LEU A 3 27.98 -4.04 4.66
C LEU A 3 27.11 -4.02 5.92
N SER A 4 27.61 -3.39 6.96
CA SER A 4 26.80 -3.08 8.14
C SER A 4 25.73 -2.06 7.74
N ILE A 5 24.53 -2.14 8.33
CA ILE A 5 23.45 -1.13 8.12
C ILE A 5 23.94 0.30 8.44
N SER A 6 24.96 0.44 9.29
CA SER A 6 25.61 1.72 9.60
C SER A 6 26.37 2.34 8.42
N ASP A 7 26.74 1.56 7.41
CA ASP A 7 27.57 2.00 6.28
C ASP A 7 26.75 2.40 5.05
N VAL A 8 25.42 2.25 5.08
CA VAL A 8 24.52 2.69 3.99
C VAL A 8 24.34 4.21 4.07
N PRO A 9 24.71 4.96 3.01
CA PRO A 9 24.53 6.42 3.01
C PRO A 9 23.07 6.80 3.21
N ARG A 10 22.81 7.63 4.22
CA ARG A 10 21.47 8.17 4.46
C ARG A 10 21.31 9.50 3.74
N VAL A 11 20.20 9.65 3.02
CA VAL A 11 19.86 10.87 2.28
C VAL A 11 18.72 11.62 2.98
N THR A 12 18.59 12.90 2.69
CA THR A 12 17.41 13.68 3.13
C THR A 12 16.22 13.40 2.23
N VAL A 13 15.03 13.73 2.70
CA VAL A 13 13.79 13.62 1.91
C VAL A 13 13.90 14.37 0.59
N ASP A 14 14.45 15.59 0.61
CA ASP A 14 14.58 16.41 -0.60
C ASP A 14 15.48 15.75 -1.66
N VAL A 15 16.59 15.16 -1.22
CA VAL A 15 17.51 14.42 -2.10
C VAL A 15 16.85 13.15 -2.63
N TYR A 16 16.10 12.43 -1.79
CA TYR A 16 15.33 11.27 -2.25
C TYR A 16 14.32 11.66 -3.33
N LEU A 17 13.47 12.65 -3.08
CA LEU A 17 12.43 13.07 -4.04
C LEU A 17 13.04 13.55 -5.36
N MET A 18 14.12 14.32 -5.30
CA MET A 18 14.84 14.77 -6.50
C MET A 18 15.35 13.58 -7.33
N ASN A 19 16.00 12.61 -6.67
CA ASN A 19 16.56 11.45 -7.34
C ASN A 19 15.44 10.53 -7.87
N GLU A 20 14.39 10.28 -7.08
CA GLU A 20 13.29 9.41 -7.47
C GLU A 20 12.52 9.93 -8.68
N ARG A 21 12.32 11.26 -8.78
CA ARG A 21 11.68 11.91 -9.92
C ARG A 21 12.55 11.93 -11.19
N ALA A 22 13.86 11.84 -11.04
CA ALA A 22 14.81 11.79 -12.15
C ALA A 22 15.02 10.37 -12.71
N ARG A 23 14.47 9.32 -12.06
CA ARG A 23 14.66 7.94 -12.49
C ARG A 23 13.82 7.59 -13.71
N PRO A 24 14.22 6.57 -14.48
CA PRO A 24 13.37 5.99 -15.51
C PRO A 24 12.02 5.51 -14.95
N ALA A 25 10.97 5.60 -15.76
CA ALA A 25 9.65 5.10 -15.41
C ALA A 25 9.73 3.59 -15.04
N GLY A 26 9.14 3.22 -13.91
CA GLY A 26 9.16 1.85 -13.39
C GLY A 26 10.32 1.53 -12.44
N ASP A 27 11.35 2.36 -12.36
CA ASP A 27 12.44 2.23 -11.38
C ASP A 27 12.05 2.96 -10.08
N ARG A 28 11.43 2.23 -9.14
CA ARG A 28 10.81 2.78 -7.93
C ARG A 28 11.57 2.40 -6.68
N HIS A 29 11.65 3.35 -5.76
CA HIS A 29 12.28 3.15 -4.46
C HIS A 29 11.42 3.73 -3.35
N GLU A 30 11.27 2.97 -2.28
CA GLU A 30 10.70 3.46 -1.03
C GLU A 30 11.77 4.15 -0.18
N TYR A 31 11.34 5.09 0.64
CA TYR A 31 12.22 5.83 1.54
C TYR A 31 11.77 5.65 2.99
N LEU A 32 12.72 5.32 3.85
CA LEU A 32 12.49 5.12 5.29
C LEU A 32 13.63 5.76 6.10
N ASP A 33 13.36 6.88 6.74
CA ASP A 33 14.27 7.57 7.66
C ASP A 33 15.71 7.74 7.15
N GLY A 34 15.84 8.11 5.88
CA GLY A 34 17.10 8.31 5.19
C GLY A 34 17.60 7.13 4.38
N LEU A 35 17.02 5.96 4.53
CA LEU A 35 17.36 4.79 3.73
C LEU A 35 16.45 4.70 2.50
N VAL A 36 17.01 4.24 1.39
CA VAL A 36 16.33 4.10 0.10
C VAL A 36 16.36 2.63 -0.29
N TYR A 37 15.19 2.05 -0.54
CA TYR A 37 15.00 0.64 -0.85
C TYR A 37 14.44 0.49 -2.25
N ALA A 38 15.15 -0.20 -3.13
CA ALA A 38 14.65 -0.54 -4.45
C ALA A 38 13.47 -1.51 -4.33
N MET A 39 12.40 -1.22 -5.06
CA MET A 39 11.26 -2.14 -5.17
C MET A 39 11.60 -3.27 -6.16
N ALA A 40 11.27 -4.49 -5.78
CA ALA A 40 11.37 -5.63 -6.68
C ALA A 40 10.25 -5.62 -7.73
N GLY A 41 10.44 -6.36 -8.81
CA GLY A 41 9.36 -6.67 -9.75
C GLY A 41 8.26 -7.52 -9.09
N GLU A 42 7.09 -7.54 -9.69
CA GLU A 42 5.95 -8.31 -9.22
C GLU A 42 5.84 -9.69 -9.89
N SER A 43 5.23 -10.66 -9.20
CA SER A 43 4.85 -11.95 -9.77
C SER A 43 3.57 -11.81 -10.62
N GLU A 44 3.29 -12.82 -11.47
CA GLU A 44 2.02 -12.89 -12.21
C GLU A 44 0.80 -12.83 -11.28
N ALA A 45 0.83 -13.60 -10.18
CA ALA A 45 -0.26 -13.62 -9.20
C ALA A 45 -0.45 -12.24 -8.56
N HIS A 46 0.63 -11.59 -8.12
CA HIS A 46 0.60 -10.25 -7.55
C HIS A 46 -0.03 -9.24 -8.52
N GLY A 47 0.46 -9.19 -9.76
CA GLY A 47 -0.07 -8.27 -10.77
C GLY A 47 -1.54 -8.53 -11.12
N THR A 48 -1.94 -9.82 -11.20
CA THR A 48 -3.34 -10.19 -11.46
C THR A 48 -4.26 -9.76 -10.33
N ILE A 49 -3.89 -9.99 -9.07
CA ILE A 49 -4.64 -9.55 -7.89
C ILE A 49 -4.78 -8.02 -7.88
N CYS A 50 -3.70 -7.29 -8.13
CA CYS A 50 -3.74 -5.83 -8.22
C CYS A 50 -4.73 -5.35 -9.28
N MET A 51 -4.74 -5.97 -10.46
CA MET A 51 -5.65 -5.60 -11.55
C MET A 51 -7.11 -5.93 -11.24
N ASN A 52 -7.39 -7.08 -10.63
CA ASN A 52 -8.74 -7.48 -10.23
C ASN A 52 -9.31 -6.47 -9.20
N LEU A 53 -8.54 -6.18 -8.15
CA LEU A 53 -8.91 -5.17 -7.15
C LEU A 53 -9.08 -3.77 -7.75
N ALA A 54 -8.18 -3.35 -8.64
CA ALA A 54 -8.27 -2.06 -9.30
C ALA A 54 -9.55 -1.95 -10.14
N ALA A 55 -9.89 -2.99 -10.91
CA ALA A 55 -11.10 -3.03 -11.74
C ALA A 55 -12.37 -2.94 -10.89
N ALA A 56 -12.45 -3.74 -9.81
CA ALA A 56 -13.58 -3.74 -8.87
C ALA A 56 -13.77 -2.36 -8.22
N LEU A 57 -12.69 -1.79 -7.68
CA LEU A 57 -12.74 -0.49 -6.99
C LEU A 57 -13.07 0.65 -7.96
N VAL A 58 -12.40 0.76 -9.10
CA VAL A 58 -12.64 1.82 -10.09
C VAL A 58 -14.08 1.76 -10.59
N THR A 59 -14.64 0.56 -10.79
CA THR A 59 -16.03 0.39 -11.24
C THR A 59 -17.01 0.90 -10.19
N GLN A 60 -16.84 0.52 -8.93
CA GLN A 60 -17.73 0.91 -7.84
C GLN A 60 -17.60 2.38 -7.44
N LEU A 61 -16.40 2.95 -7.52
CA LEU A 61 -16.14 4.36 -7.17
C LEU A 61 -16.55 5.36 -8.27
N ARG A 62 -17.02 4.87 -9.43
CA ARG A 62 -17.35 5.73 -10.57
C ARG A 62 -18.49 6.70 -10.24
N GLY A 63 -18.27 7.98 -10.51
CA GLY A 63 -19.23 9.05 -10.23
C GLY A 63 -19.28 9.50 -8.76
N GLY A 64 -18.57 8.81 -7.85
CA GLY A 64 -18.49 9.16 -6.44
C GLY A 64 -17.35 10.14 -6.12
N PRO A 65 -17.22 10.51 -4.84
CA PRO A 65 -16.20 11.45 -4.37
C PRO A 65 -14.81 10.82 -4.20
N CYS A 66 -14.70 9.49 -4.26
CA CYS A 66 -13.46 8.76 -4.04
C CYS A 66 -12.80 8.37 -5.35
N ARG A 67 -11.47 8.26 -5.35
CA ARG A 67 -10.67 7.79 -6.49
C ARG A 67 -9.62 6.80 -6.06
N ALA A 68 -9.45 5.75 -6.85
CA ALA A 68 -8.36 4.80 -6.73
C ALA A 68 -7.16 5.23 -7.60
N PHE A 69 -5.97 4.95 -7.09
CA PHE A 69 -4.69 5.11 -7.77
C PHE A 69 -3.92 3.80 -7.69
N SER A 70 -3.12 3.54 -8.71
CA SER A 70 -2.23 2.38 -8.78
C SER A 70 -0.90 2.65 -8.06
N LYS A 71 -0.05 1.66 -8.08
CA LYS A 71 1.28 1.60 -7.47
C LYS A 71 2.29 2.70 -7.85
N ASP A 72 1.95 3.64 -8.74
CA ASP A 72 2.82 4.79 -9.07
C ASP A 72 2.50 6.03 -8.22
N MET A 73 1.43 6.00 -7.43
CA MET A 73 1.09 7.06 -6.49
C MET A 73 1.79 6.82 -5.16
N ARG A 74 2.80 7.62 -4.86
CA ARG A 74 3.46 7.58 -3.55
C ARG A 74 2.54 8.07 -2.45
N VAL A 75 2.69 7.50 -1.28
CA VAL A 75 2.07 7.97 -0.04
C VAL A 75 3.19 8.38 0.93
N ARG A 76 3.05 9.57 1.50
CA ARG A 76 3.95 10.02 2.57
C ARG A 76 3.29 9.88 3.92
N CYS A 77 3.99 9.31 4.88
CA CYS A 77 3.66 9.42 6.29
C CYS A 77 4.90 9.75 7.14
N GLY A 78 4.67 10.33 8.30
CA GLY A 78 5.74 10.78 9.19
C GLY A 78 6.01 12.28 9.13
N PRO A 79 6.94 12.75 9.97
CA PRO A 79 7.30 14.16 10.03
C PRO A 79 7.93 14.60 8.73
N HIS A 80 7.73 15.88 8.39
CA HIS A 80 8.38 16.50 7.24
C HIS A 80 8.83 17.91 7.60
N HIS A 81 10.13 18.10 7.56
CA HIS A 81 10.77 19.41 7.64
C HIS A 81 11.88 19.45 6.58
N PRO A 82 12.14 20.59 5.94
CA PRO A 82 13.26 20.73 4.99
C PRO A 82 14.58 20.22 5.57
N GLY A 83 15.32 19.44 4.80
CA GLY A 83 16.60 18.84 5.21
C GLY A 83 16.48 17.68 6.21
N THR A 84 15.27 17.25 6.59
CA THR A 84 15.11 16.09 7.49
C THR A 84 15.42 14.77 6.79
N ARG A 85 15.84 13.80 7.60
CA ARG A 85 15.92 12.40 7.19
C ARG A 85 14.72 11.59 7.72
N ALA A 86 13.99 12.10 8.70
CA ALA A 86 12.82 11.42 9.22
C ALA A 86 11.65 11.47 8.21
N GLY A 87 10.98 10.36 8.04
CA GLY A 87 9.82 10.23 7.15
C GLY A 87 9.77 8.89 6.43
N PHE A 88 8.60 8.59 5.90
CA PHE A 88 8.34 7.38 5.13
C PHE A 88 7.59 7.73 3.86
N TYR A 89 8.10 7.27 2.73
CA TYR A 89 7.50 7.41 1.40
C TYR A 89 7.44 6.02 0.77
N ALA A 90 6.25 5.55 0.52
CA ALA A 90 6.00 4.21 -0.01
C ALA A 90 5.14 4.26 -1.26
N TYR A 91 5.12 3.17 -2.00
CA TYR A 91 4.27 2.92 -3.16
C TYR A 91 3.32 1.76 -2.86
N PRO A 92 2.19 2.01 -2.18
CA PRO A 92 1.19 0.96 -2.00
C PRO A 92 0.68 0.46 -3.35
N ASP A 93 0.32 -0.81 -3.43
CA ASP A 93 -0.20 -1.39 -4.67
C ASP A 93 -1.46 -0.68 -5.15
N LEU A 94 -2.37 -0.34 -4.21
CA LEU A 94 -3.53 0.49 -4.50
C LEU A 94 -3.77 1.50 -3.39
N VAL A 95 -4.17 2.71 -3.78
CA VAL A 95 -4.51 3.80 -2.88
C VAL A 95 -5.88 4.34 -3.23
N VAL A 96 -6.77 4.47 -2.25
CA VAL A 96 -8.03 5.20 -2.43
C VAL A 96 -8.01 6.47 -1.59
N VAL A 97 -8.47 7.57 -2.17
CA VAL A 97 -8.64 8.83 -1.49
C VAL A 97 -10.03 9.39 -1.77
N CYS A 98 -10.68 9.92 -0.74
CA CYS A 98 -12.00 10.53 -0.84
C CYS A 98 -11.92 12.05 -0.65
N GLY A 99 -12.75 12.77 -1.38
CA GLY A 99 -12.82 14.24 -1.32
C GLY A 99 -11.60 14.93 -1.94
N GLU A 100 -11.18 16.02 -1.33
CA GLU A 100 -10.06 16.82 -1.82
C GLU A 100 -8.73 16.11 -1.58
N ARG A 101 -7.95 15.97 -2.65
CA ARG A 101 -6.63 15.33 -2.61
C ARG A 101 -5.57 16.32 -2.15
N ARG A 102 -4.84 15.98 -1.09
CA ARG A 102 -3.72 16.77 -0.58
C ARG A 102 -2.41 16.13 -1.05
N TYR A 103 -1.59 16.93 -1.69
CA TYR A 103 -0.30 16.49 -2.22
C TYR A 103 0.85 17.15 -1.48
N HIS A 104 2.02 16.53 -1.53
CA HIS A 104 3.24 17.05 -0.95
C HIS A 104 3.66 18.40 -1.56
N ASP A 105 3.56 18.50 -2.88
CA ASP A 105 3.93 19.68 -3.66
C ASP A 105 3.15 19.74 -4.98
N GLN A 106 3.57 20.64 -5.88
CA GLN A 106 2.92 20.89 -7.16
C GLN A 106 3.08 19.76 -8.18
N GLU A 107 4.04 18.85 -7.99
CA GLU A 107 4.23 17.68 -8.86
C GLU A 107 3.08 16.66 -8.72
N ARG A 108 2.37 16.68 -7.60
CA ARG A 108 1.17 15.87 -7.34
C ARG A 108 1.39 14.37 -7.47
N ASP A 109 2.59 13.91 -7.18
CA ASP A 109 3.04 12.52 -7.24
C ASP A 109 3.17 11.86 -5.87
N VAL A 110 2.94 12.60 -4.78
CA VAL A 110 2.97 12.14 -3.39
C VAL A 110 1.70 12.56 -2.67
N LEU A 111 0.84 11.60 -2.32
CA LEU A 111 -0.42 11.80 -1.63
C LEU A 111 -0.20 11.86 -0.11
N LEU A 112 -0.94 12.75 0.58
CA LEU A 112 -0.85 12.97 2.03
C LEU A 112 -2.06 12.49 2.81
N ASN A 113 -3.17 12.18 2.14
CA ASN A 113 -4.44 11.89 2.79
C ASN A 113 -5.18 10.70 2.18
N PRO A 114 -4.53 9.52 2.10
CA PRO A 114 -5.21 8.31 1.67
C PRO A 114 -6.34 7.95 2.65
N THR A 115 -7.39 7.33 2.12
CA THR A 115 -8.52 6.76 2.88
C THR A 115 -8.35 5.26 3.04
N VAL A 116 -7.97 4.57 1.97
CA VAL A 116 -7.71 3.13 1.96
C VAL A 116 -6.34 2.88 1.35
N LEU A 117 -5.57 1.99 1.94
CA LEU A 117 -4.32 1.46 1.39
C LEU A 117 -4.43 -0.06 1.27
N ILE A 118 -4.00 -0.60 0.13
CA ILE A 118 -3.99 -2.03 -0.14
C ILE A 118 -2.59 -2.44 -0.57
N GLU A 119 -2.07 -3.50 0.06
CA GLU A 119 -0.80 -4.13 -0.27
C GLU A 119 -1.04 -5.60 -0.61
N VAL A 120 -0.53 -6.05 -1.74
CA VAL A 120 -0.49 -7.47 -2.09
C VAL A 120 0.82 -8.03 -1.56
N LEU A 121 0.74 -8.94 -0.61
CA LEU A 121 1.89 -9.44 0.12
C LEU A 121 2.85 -10.23 -0.78
N SER A 122 4.13 -9.97 -0.62
CA SER A 122 5.19 -10.78 -1.19
C SER A 122 6.05 -11.42 -0.10
N PRO A 123 6.71 -12.56 -0.35
CA PRO A 123 7.57 -13.18 0.67
C PRO A 123 8.67 -12.26 1.23
N SER A 124 9.12 -11.29 0.42
CA SER A 124 10.18 -10.36 0.81
C SER A 124 9.70 -9.18 1.64
N THR A 125 8.41 -8.78 1.54
CA THR A 125 7.87 -7.58 2.17
C THR A 125 6.84 -7.85 3.24
N GLU A 126 6.23 -9.04 3.30
CA GLU A 126 5.13 -9.38 4.20
C GLU A 126 5.37 -8.98 5.66
N THR A 127 6.54 -9.30 6.20
CA THR A 127 6.87 -8.95 7.60
C THR A 127 6.87 -7.43 7.82
N PHE A 128 7.38 -6.67 6.86
CA PHE A 128 7.42 -5.22 6.93
C PHE A 128 6.01 -4.62 6.74
N ASP A 129 5.24 -5.11 5.78
CA ASP A 129 3.88 -4.64 5.51
C ASP A 129 2.93 -4.90 6.68
N ARG A 130 3.06 -6.07 7.35
CA ARG A 130 2.29 -6.43 8.55
C ARG A 130 2.70 -5.67 9.80
N GLY A 131 3.94 -5.22 9.88
CA GLY A 131 4.53 -4.60 11.06
C GLY A 131 4.79 -3.12 10.91
N GLU A 132 6.04 -2.73 10.69
CA GLU A 132 6.49 -1.33 10.73
C GLU A 132 5.75 -0.42 9.75
N LYS A 133 5.44 -0.90 8.55
CA LYS A 133 4.71 -0.13 7.53
C LYS A 133 3.30 0.24 8.03
N PHE A 134 2.55 -0.74 8.55
CA PHE A 134 1.24 -0.50 9.13
C PHE A 134 1.30 0.43 10.36
N ASP A 135 2.26 0.22 11.26
CA ASP A 135 2.44 1.07 12.44
C ASP A 135 2.68 2.53 12.07
N ARG A 136 3.44 2.78 11.01
CA ARG A 136 3.66 4.13 10.48
C ARG A 136 2.40 4.71 9.87
N TYR A 137 1.69 3.95 9.05
CA TYR A 137 0.45 4.40 8.42
C TYR A 137 -0.61 4.76 9.46
N ARG A 138 -0.90 3.88 10.41
CA ARG A 138 -1.93 4.11 11.43
C ARG A 138 -1.60 5.26 12.38
N THR A 139 -0.32 5.56 12.58
CA THR A 139 0.15 6.63 13.46
C THR A 139 0.08 7.99 12.78
N TRP A 140 0.45 8.08 11.51
CA TRP A 140 0.67 9.36 10.84
C TRP A 140 -0.42 9.75 9.83
N LEU A 141 -1.22 8.81 9.35
CA LEU A 141 -2.27 9.06 8.37
C LEU A 141 -3.62 9.15 9.08
N ALA A 142 -3.97 10.35 9.54
CA ALA A 142 -5.24 10.58 10.25
C ALA A 142 -6.49 10.28 9.39
N THR A 143 -6.37 10.33 8.07
CA THR A 143 -7.44 10.06 7.10
C THR A 143 -7.57 8.59 6.73
N LEU A 144 -6.58 7.76 7.09
CA LEU A 144 -6.61 6.34 6.79
C LEU A 144 -7.66 5.64 7.65
N THR A 145 -8.59 4.98 7.01
CA THR A 145 -9.65 4.20 7.66
C THR A 145 -9.45 2.71 7.48
N ASP A 146 -8.84 2.30 6.37
CA ASP A 146 -8.71 0.88 6.02
C ASP A 146 -7.30 0.58 5.50
N TYR A 147 -6.71 -0.49 6.02
CA TYR A 147 -5.46 -1.08 5.54
C TYR A 147 -5.68 -2.55 5.24
N VAL A 148 -5.49 -2.94 3.99
CA VAL A 148 -5.81 -4.26 3.49
C VAL A 148 -4.56 -4.97 3.03
N LEU A 149 -4.32 -6.17 3.55
CA LEU A 149 -3.22 -7.05 3.17
C LEU A 149 -3.77 -8.27 2.45
N VAL A 150 -3.38 -8.45 1.20
CA VAL A 150 -3.89 -9.51 0.32
C VAL A 150 -2.79 -10.53 0.09
N ALA A 151 -2.99 -11.77 0.54
CA ALA A 151 -2.02 -12.83 0.26
C ALA A 151 -2.06 -13.22 -1.21
N GLN A 152 -0.90 -13.46 -1.83
CA GLN A 152 -0.82 -13.88 -3.22
C GLN A 152 -0.70 -15.40 -3.41
N ASP A 153 -0.42 -16.14 -2.33
CA ASP A 153 -0.19 -17.58 -2.31
C ASP A 153 -1.38 -18.40 -1.79
N ARG A 154 -2.40 -17.74 -1.27
CA ARG A 154 -3.63 -18.32 -0.70
C ARG A 154 -4.78 -17.31 -0.70
N PRO A 155 -6.06 -17.74 -0.77
CA PRO A 155 -7.20 -16.82 -0.82
C PRO A 155 -7.55 -16.28 0.58
N ILE A 156 -6.67 -15.43 1.11
CA ILE A 156 -6.81 -14.80 2.43
C ILE A 156 -6.53 -13.30 2.32
N ILE A 157 -7.40 -12.51 2.93
CA ILE A 157 -7.24 -11.06 3.09
C ILE A 157 -7.30 -10.73 4.57
N ASP A 158 -6.31 -9.99 5.07
CA ASP A 158 -6.37 -9.37 6.39
C ASP A 158 -6.77 -7.91 6.23
N HIS A 159 -7.92 -7.55 6.78
CA HIS A 159 -8.48 -6.22 6.72
C HIS A 159 -8.40 -5.56 8.09
N SER A 160 -7.58 -4.52 8.19
CA SER A 160 -7.52 -3.65 9.35
C SER A 160 -8.38 -2.43 9.09
N HIS A 161 -9.38 -2.16 9.91
CA HIS A 161 -10.22 -0.97 9.80
C HIS A 161 -10.22 -0.16 11.09
N ARG A 162 -10.36 1.17 10.94
CA ARG A 162 -10.40 2.10 12.07
C ARG A 162 -11.84 2.31 12.50
N THR A 163 -12.14 1.96 13.74
CA THR A 163 -13.47 2.15 14.34
C THR A 163 -13.78 3.64 14.59
N ALA A 164 -15.05 3.95 14.84
CA ALA A 164 -15.49 5.31 15.19
C ALA A 164 -14.81 5.86 16.47
N THR A 165 -14.32 4.99 17.34
CA THR A 165 -13.55 5.35 18.55
C THR A 165 -12.06 5.54 18.29
N GLY A 166 -11.61 5.33 17.04
CA GLY A 166 -10.21 5.48 16.61
C GLY A 166 -9.33 4.28 16.85
N HIS A 167 -9.88 3.18 17.38
CA HIS A 167 -9.16 1.90 17.48
C HIS A 167 -9.09 1.19 16.14
N TRP A 168 -8.09 0.34 15.98
CA TRP A 168 -7.97 -0.53 14.83
C TRP A 168 -8.45 -1.93 15.20
N GLU A 169 -9.34 -2.47 14.39
CA GLU A 169 -9.80 -3.85 14.44
C GLU A 169 -9.30 -4.58 13.21
N VAL A 170 -8.96 -5.85 13.36
CA VAL A 170 -8.43 -6.69 12.29
C VAL A 170 -9.34 -7.88 12.11
N GLU A 171 -9.78 -8.11 10.89
CA GLU A 171 -10.50 -9.32 10.50
C GLU A 171 -9.72 -10.06 9.41
N THR A 172 -9.79 -11.38 9.46
CA THR A 172 -9.23 -12.24 8.41
C THR A 172 -10.38 -12.83 7.59
N LEU A 173 -10.39 -12.50 6.31
CA LEU A 173 -11.38 -12.95 5.35
C LEU A 173 -10.85 -14.16 4.59
N ALA A 174 -11.58 -15.26 4.60
CA ALA A 174 -11.21 -16.51 3.93
C ALA A 174 -12.44 -17.31 3.51
N GLY A 175 -12.29 -18.14 2.47
CA GLY A 175 -13.31 -19.08 2.00
C GLY A 175 -14.24 -18.52 0.94
N GLU A 176 -14.98 -19.45 0.31
CA GLU A 176 -15.98 -19.14 -0.70
C GLU A 176 -17.13 -18.34 -0.07
N GLY A 177 -17.45 -17.19 -0.66
CA GLY A 177 -18.50 -16.30 -0.17
C GLY A 177 -18.02 -15.22 0.80
N ALA A 178 -16.73 -15.17 1.15
CA ALA A 178 -16.17 -14.02 1.88
C ALA A 178 -16.09 -12.77 0.99
N HIS A 179 -16.28 -11.60 1.60
CA HIS A 179 -16.29 -10.32 0.92
C HIS A 179 -15.43 -9.32 1.70
N LEU A 180 -14.63 -8.55 0.97
CA LEU A 180 -13.97 -7.38 1.52
C LEU A 180 -14.95 -6.21 1.51
N HIS A 181 -15.39 -5.77 2.68
CA HIS A 181 -16.27 -4.63 2.86
C HIS A 181 -15.46 -3.39 3.26
N LEU A 182 -15.42 -2.39 2.40
CA LEU A 182 -14.77 -1.10 2.64
C LEU A 182 -15.87 -0.04 2.87
N GLU A 183 -16.43 -0.02 4.08
CA GLU A 183 -17.61 0.79 4.42
C GLU A 183 -17.40 2.29 4.14
N THR A 184 -16.22 2.81 4.48
CA THR A 184 -15.88 4.23 4.32
C THR A 184 -15.99 4.72 2.87
N ILE A 185 -15.74 3.83 1.92
CA ILE A 185 -15.81 4.14 0.47
C ILE A 185 -17.01 3.50 -0.23
N GLY A 186 -17.84 2.77 0.52
CA GLY A 186 -19.05 2.11 0.01
C GLY A 186 -18.77 1.01 -1.03
N CYS A 187 -17.62 0.32 -0.92
CA CYS A 187 -17.23 -0.75 -1.83
C CYS A 187 -17.31 -2.12 -1.16
N THR A 188 -17.72 -3.12 -1.93
CA THR A 188 -17.74 -4.53 -1.52
C THR A 188 -17.15 -5.37 -2.64
N VAL A 189 -16.09 -6.11 -2.35
CA VAL A 189 -15.40 -6.95 -3.34
C VAL A 189 -15.41 -8.41 -2.87
N PRO A 190 -16.07 -9.32 -3.59
CA PRO A 190 -16.00 -10.76 -3.30
C PRO A 190 -14.56 -11.26 -3.40
N LEU A 191 -14.12 -12.13 -2.49
CA LEU A 191 -12.79 -12.74 -2.59
C LEU A 191 -12.64 -13.53 -3.91
N ALA A 192 -13.72 -14.14 -4.39
CA ALA A 192 -13.71 -14.82 -5.68
C ALA A 192 -13.34 -13.91 -6.85
N GLU A 193 -13.72 -12.62 -6.80
CA GLU A 193 -13.34 -11.62 -7.80
C GLU A 193 -11.87 -11.18 -7.62
N VAL A 194 -11.42 -10.98 -6.37
CA VAL A 194 -10.01 -10.64 -6.07
C VAL A 194 -9.05 -11.69 -6.62
N TYR A 195 -9.41 -12.95 -6.45
CA TYR A 195 -8.58 -14.11 -6.84
C TYR A 195 -8.98 -14.75 -8.16
N GLU A 196 -9.77 -14.06 -8.99
CA GLU A 196 -10.14 -14.58 -10.31
C GLU A 196 -8.89 -14.88 -11.12
N ARG A 197 -8.81 -16.09 -11.71
CA ARG A 197 -7.68 -16.61 -12.51
C ARG A 197 -6.39 -16.83 -11.74
N ILE A 198 -6.40 -16.81 -10.40
CA ILE A 198 -5.22 -17.17 -9.61
C ILE A 198 -5.22 -18.69 -9.39
N VAL A 199 -4.09 -19.30 -9.68
CA VAL A 199 -3.84 -20.71 -9.36
C VAL A 199 -2.93 -20.76 -8.14
N PHE A 200 -3.45 -21.20 -7.02
CA PHE A 200 -2.66 -21.34 -5.81
C PHE A 200 -1.81 -22.60 -5.82
N PRO A 201 -0.60 -22.58 -5.22
CA PRO A 201 0.18 -23.79 -4.99
C PRO A 201 -0.69 -24.79 -4.20
N GLN A 202 -0.74 -26.03 -4.67
CA GLN A 202 -1.37 -27.08 -3.86
C GLN A 202 -0.51 -27.30 -2.60
N ALA A 203 -1.12 -27.33 -1.43
CA ALA A 203 -0.45 -27.76 -0.22
C ALA A 203 0.11 -29.18 -0.51
N GLU A 204 1.44 -29.33 -0.55
CA GLU A 204 2.04 -30.66 -0.61
C GLU A 204 1.53 -31.41 0.64
N GLY A 205 0.74 -32.46 0.37
CA GLY A 205 0.19 -33.29 1.44
C GLY A 205 1.35 -33.93 2.22
N ILE A 206 1.40 -33.62 3.51
CA ILE A 206 2.27 -34.29 4.48
C ILE A 206 1.73 -35.69 4.75
#